data_5ce97b4160bb2326088ba0c40352e9da
#
_entry.id   5ce97b4160bb2326088ba0c40352e9da
#
_cell.length_a   1.000
_cell.length_b   1.000
_cell.length_c   1.000
_cell.angle_alpha   90.00
_cell.angle_beta   90.00
_cell.angle_gamma   90.00
#
_symmetry.space_group_name_H-M   'P 1'
#
loop_
_entity.id
_entity.type
_entity.pdbx_description
1 polymer ?
#
loop_
_entity_poly.entity_id
_entity_poly.type
_entity_poly.pdbx_seq_one_letter_code
_entity_poly.pdbx_strand_id
1 'polypeptide(L)'
;IQASLVGSEMCIRDSSKPYLVIGEVKYGKPILDRVIKPDVSIGDASRCALISMDSTLKSDLTVGPPIDFAIYKKDENKLASLKCLSLNDEDYSKVCNTWSEGIFKVFDTFPRFDWEN
;
A
#
# COMPACT_ATOMS: atom_id res chain seq x y z
N ILE A 1 8.83 -9.34 10.25
CA ILE A 1 7.49 -9.61 9.71
C ILE A 1 6.68 -8.35 9.70
N GLN A 2 6.01 -8.11 8.60
CA GLN A 2 5.06 -7.03 8.47
C GLN A 2 3.74 -7.56 7.94
N ALA A 3 2.64 -7.08 8.50
CA ALA A 3 1.30 -7.37 8.01
C ALA A 3 0.49 -6.09 8.01
N SER A 4 -0.35 -5.91 6.99
CA SER A 4 -1.23 -4.76 6.87
C SER A 4 -2.66 -5.22 6.61
N LEU A 5 -3.59 -4.63 7.32
CA LEU A 5 -5.02 -4.83 7.12
C LEU A 5 -5.62 -3.47 6.75
N VAL A 6 -6.24 -3.38 5.58
CA VAL A 6 -6.75 -2.13 5.05
C VAL A 6 -8.21 -2.31 4.65
N GLY A 7 -9.05 -1.36 4.97
CA GLY A 7 -10.44 -1.40 4.59
C GLY A 7 -11.24 -0.26 5.18
N SER A 8 -12.42 -0.04 4.62
CA SER A 8 -13.28 1.07 5.00
C SER A 8 -14.23 0.74 6.14
N GLU A 9 -14.59 -0.53 6.27
CA GLU A 9 -15.51 -0.95 7.32
C GLU A 9 -14.80 -1.82 8.30
N MET A 10 -14.64 -1.30 9.48
CA MET A 10 -13.66 -1.87 10.27
C MET A 10 -14.03 -2.32 11.58
N CYS A 11 -13.67 -3.49 11.79
CA CYS A 11 -13.40 -3.98 13.10
C CYS A 11 -12.09 -3.47 13.66
N ILE A 12 -11.45 -2.53 13.01
CA ILE A 12 -10.27 -1.89 13.53
C ILE A 12 -10.69 -0.94 14.63
N ARG A 13 -10.19 -1.22 15.80
CA ARG A 13 -10.63 -0.53 17.00
C ARG A 13 -10.22 0.91 17.09
N ASP A 14 -9.10 1.25 16.54
CA ASP A 14 -8.69 2.63 16.44
C ASP A 14 -9.39 3.23 15.22
N SER A 15 -10.56 3.75 15.46
CA SER A 15 -11.47 4.21 14.42
C SER A 15 -11.01 5.44 13.67
N SER A 16 -9.91 6.08 14.07
CA SER A 16 -9.42 7.24 13.37
C SER A 16 -8.83 6.92 12.00
N LYS A 17 -8.46 5.64 11.78
CA LYS A 17 -7.82 5.21 10.53
C LYS A 17 -8.35 3.86 10.09
N PRO A 18 -8.77 3.73 8.82
CA PRO A 18 -9.32 2.48 8.31
C PRO A 18 -8.24 1.48 7.89
N TYR A 19 -7.20 1.33 8.68
CA TYR A 19 -6.17 0.33 8.45
C TYR A 19 -5.43 0.00 9.75
N LEU A 20 -4.75 -1.14 9.73
CA LEU A 20 -3.90 -1.59 10.82
C LEU A 20 -2.61 -2.15 10.23
N VAL A 21 -1.47 -1.76 10.80
CA VAL A 21 -0.17 -2.29 10.41
C VAL A 21 0.48 -2.93 11.63
N ILE A 22 1.00 -4.14 11.45
CA ILE A 22 1.73 -4.88 12.47
C ILE A 22 3.14 -5.10 11.95
N GLY A 23 4.14 -4.90 12.80
CA GLY A 23 5.54 -5.00 12.44
C GLY A 23 6.14 -3.66 12.06
N GLU A 24 6.97 -3.64 11.02
CA GLU A 24 7.61 -2.39 10.59
C GLU A 24 6.61 -1.42 9.98
N VAL A 25 6.53 -0.21 10.53
CA VAL A 25 5.54 0.79 10.10
C VAL A 25 6.15 2.01 9.45
N LYS A 26 7.46 2.21 9.55
CA LYS A 26 8.12 3.45 9.12
C LYS A 26 7.98 3.74 7.64
N TYR A 27 8.02 2.71 6.81
CA TYR A 27 8.14 2.86 5.37
C TYR A 27 6.82 2.79 4.63
N GLY A 28 5.84 2.09 5.16
CA GLY A 28 4.56 1.90 4.50
C GLY A 28 3.44 2.80 5.00
N LYS A 29 3.49 3.18 6.27
CA LYS A 29 2.45 3.98 6.91
C LYS A 29 2.23 5.35 6.25
N PRO A 30 3.25 6.09 5.84
CA PRO A 30 3.02 7.39 5.21
C PRO A 30 2.14 7.34 3.97
N ILE A 31 2.21 6.28 3.18
CA ILE A 31 1.35 6.11 2.01
C ILE A 31 -0.08 5.81 2.44
N LEU A 32 -0.24 4.92 3.41
CA LEU A 32 -1.55 4.56 3.94
C LEU A 32 -2.25 5.79 4.53
N ASP A 33 -1.52 6.60 5.28
CA ASP A 33 -2.08 7.81 5.90
C ASP A 33 -2.60 8.81 4.85
N ARG A 34 -1.97 8.87 3.69
CA ARG A 34 -2.35 9.83 2.65
C ARG A 34 -3.50 9.36 1.78
N VAL A 35 -3.57 8.08 1.49
CA VAL A 35 -4.47 7.54 0.48
C VAL A 35 -5.72 6.92 1.08
N ILE A 36 -5.59 6.22 2.21
CA ILE A 36 -6.70 5.47 2.78
C ILE A 36 -7.65 6.40 3.53
N LYS A 37 -8.89 6.42 3.09
CA LYS A 37 -10.00 7.15 3.68
C LYS A 37 -11.11 6.19 4.06
N PRO A 38 -12.05 6.57 4.96
CA PRO A 38 -13.12 5.67 5.37
C PRO A 38 -14.00 5.13 4.23
N ASP A 39 -14.07 5.87 3.12
CA ASP A 39 -14.86 5.51 1.95
C ASP A 39 -14.04 4.86 0.83
N VAL A 40 -12.82 4.42 1.12
CA VAL A 40 -11.94 3.83 0.11
C VAL A 40 -12.56 2.59 -0.53
N SER A 41 -12.42 2.46 -1.84
CA SER A 41 -12.85 1.26 -2.54
C SER A 41 -11.89 0.10 -2.25
N ILE A 42 -12.37 -1.13 -2.40
CA ILE A 42 -11.53 -2.30 -2.19
C ILE A 42 -10.36 -2.35 -3.19
N GLY A 43 -10.59 -1.86 -4.41
CA GLY A 43 -9.53 -1.76 -5.41
C GLY A 43 -8.45 -0.78 -5.02
N ASP A 44 -8.84 0.41 -4.58
CA ASP A 44 -7.88 1.43 -4.16
C ASP A 44 -7.15 1.01 -2.88
N ALA A 45 -7.85 0.39 -1.95
CA ALA A 45 -7.24 -0.14 -0.75
C ALA A 45 -6.19 -1.21 -1.09
N SER A 46 -6.50 -2.08 -2.03
CA SER A 46 -5.59 -3.13 -2.50
C SER A 46 -4.33 -2.54 -3.12
N ARG A 47 -4.47 -1.59 -4.02
CA ARG A 47 -3.33 -0.93 -4.65
C ARG A 47 -2.46 -0.20 -3.63
N CYS A 48 -3.10 0.50 -2.70
CA CYS A 48 -2.38 1.22 -1.66
C CYS A 48 -1.61 0.27 -0.74
N ALA A 49 -2.21 -0.86 -0.37
CA ALA A 49 -1.55 -1.86 0.44
C ALA A 49 -0.31 -2.43 -0.26
N LEU A 50 -0.41 -2.71 -1.57
CA LEU A 50 0.73 -3.21 -2.34
C LEU A 50 1.85 -2.17 -2.44
N ILE A 51 1.52 -0.91 -2.66
CA ILE A 51 2.51 0.17 -2.69
C ILE A 51 3.19 0.33 -1.34
N SER A 52 2.43 0.24 -0.27
CA SER A 52 2.95 0.29 1.10
C SER A 52 3.96 -0.83 1.35
N MET A 53 3.65 -2.04 0.93
CA MET A 53 4.55 -3.18 1.05
C MET A 53 5.79 -3.00 0.16
N ASP A 54 5.63 -2.52 -1.07
CA ASP A 54 6.75 -2.26 -1.97
C ASP A 54 7.73 -1.26 -1.36
N SER A 55 7.21 -0.20 -0.77
CA SER A 55 8.04 0.80 -0.09
C SER A 55 8.82 0.19 1.07
N THR A 56 8.19 -0.69 1.81
CA THR A 56 8.84 -1.40 2.91
C THR A 56 9.92 -2.35 2.41
N LEU A 57 9.62 -3.11 1.35
CA LEU A 57 10.59 -4.05 0.77
C LEU A 57 11.85 -3.35 0.26
N LYS A 58 11.70 -2.14 -0.28
CA LYS A 58 12.83 -1.37 -0.79
C LYS A 58 13.68 -0.75 0.30
N SER A 59 13.11 -0.54 1.47
CA SER A 59 13.77 0.18 2.55
C SER A 59 14.21 -0.69 3.72
N ASP A 60 13.63 -1.88 3.88
CA ASP A 60 13.91 -2.77 4.98
C ASP A 60 14.28 -4.16 4.47
N LEU A 61 15.55 -4.52 4.64
CA LEU A 61 16.08 -5.80 4.17
C LEU A 61 15.53 -6.99 4.94
N THR A 62 14.91 -6.77 6.09
CA THR A 62 14.33 -7.87 6.88
C THR A 62 12.96 -8.27 6.38
N VAL A 63 12.35 -7.48 5.48
CA VAL A 63 11.07 -7.77 4.86
C VAL A 63 11.34 -8.13 3.39
N GLY A 64 10.84 -9.27 2.98
CA GLY A 64 11.12 -9.75 1.62
C GLY A 64 9.94 -10.48 0.99
N PRO A 65 9.99 -10.65 -0.34
CA PRO A 65 9.01 -11.44 -1.05
C PRO A 65 9.16 -12.94 -0.70
N PRO A 66 8.15 -13.75 -0.94
CA PRO A 66 6.85 -13.38 -1.52
C PRO A 66 5.94 -12.67 -0.52
N ILE A 67 4.91 -12.01 -1.06
CA ILE A 67 3.88 -11.33 -0.27
C ILE A 67 2.60 -12.16 -0.36
N ASP A 68 2.03 -12.49 0.79
CA ASP A 68 0.71 -13.10 0.82
C ASP A 68 -0.34 -11.98 0.82
N PHE A 69 -1.24 -12.07 -0.13
CA PHE A 69 -2.24 -11.03 -0.36
C PHE A 69 -3.63 -11.65 -0.40
N ALA A 70 -4.53 -11.15 0.43
CA ALA A 70 -5.89 -11.67 0.52
C ALA A 70 -6.90 -10.54 0.44
N ILE A 71 -7.98 -10.77 -0.29
CA ILE A 71 -9.13 -9.87 -0.37
C ILE A 71 -10.34 -10.58 0.22
N TYR A 72 -10.96 -9.96 1.20
CA TYR A 72 -12.18 -10.45 1.82
C TYR A 72 -13.30 -9.43 1.58
N LYS A 73 -14.37 -9.87 0.95
CA LYS A 73 -15.53 -9.03 0.69
C LYS A 73 -16.60 -9.29 1.74
N LYS A 74 -16.95 -8.27 2.47
CA LYS A 74 -17.91 -8.33 3.56
C LYS A 74 -19.28 -8.84 3.09
N ASP A 75 -19.77 -8.30 1.96
CA ASP A 75 -21.10 -8.63 1.45
C ASP A 75 -21.23 -10.08 1.03
N GLU A 76 -20.13 -10.68 0.60
CA GLU A 76 -20.10 -12.08 0.20
C GLU A 76 -19.74 -13.00 1.35
N ASN A 77 -19.31 -12.45 2.45
CA ASN A 77 -18.87 -13.17 3.66
C ASN A 77 -17.92 -14.32 3.34
N LYS A 78 -17.02 -14.10 2.41
CA LYS A 78 -16.04 -15.09 1.98
C LYS A 78 -14.77 -14.45 1.46
N LEU A 79 -13.72 -15.25 1.39
CA LEU A 79 -12.47 -14.85 0.80
C LEU A 79 -12.65 -14.72 -0.73
N ALA A 80 -12.50 -13.51 -1.26
CA ALA A 80 -12.69 -13.24 -2.69
C ALA A 80 -11.44 -13.59 -3.50
N SER A 81 -10.26 -13.43 -2.92
CA SER A 81 -9.00 -13.69 -3.59
C SER A 81 -7.92 -13.97 -2.56
N LEU A 82 -7.06 -14.93 -2.88
CA LEU A 82 -5.86 -15.22 -2.11
C LEU A 82 -4.72 -15.47 -3.09
N LYS A 83 -3.66 -14.69 -3.00
CA LYS A 83 -2.51 -14.81 -3.88
C LYS A 83 -1.22 -14.72 -3.09
N CYS A 84 -0.23 -15.47 -3.58
CA CYS A 84 1.15 -15.31 -3.13
C CYS A 84 1.89 -14.57 -4.24
N LEU A 85 2.30 -13.34 -3.98
CA LEU A 85 2.89 -12.46 -4.97
C LEU A 85 4.41 -12.50 -4.90
N SER A 86 5.02 -12.91 -5.99
CA SER A 86 6.47 -12.80 -6.16
C SER A 86 6.80 -11.47 -6.85
N LEU A 87 8.08 -11.11 -6.90
CA LEU A 87 8.51 -9.93 -7.62
C LEU A 87 8.21 -9.99 -9.13
N ASN A 88 7.97 -11.19 -9.65
CA ASN A 88 7.66 -11.41 -11.05
C ASN A 88 6.17 -11.40 -11.37
N ASP A 89 5.31 -11.24 -10.35
CA ASP A 89 3.88 -11.13 -10.61
C ASP A 89 3.60 -9.90 -11.46
N GLU A 90 2.85 -10.11 -12.55
CA GLU A 90 2.63 -9.06 -13.54
C GLU A 90 1.85 -7.87 -12.98
N ASP A 91 0.76 -8.14 -12.28
CA ASP A 91 -0.09 -7.07 -11.72
C ASP A 91 0.64 -6.30 -10.63
N TYR A 92 1.35 -7.02 -9.76
CA TYR A 92 2.15 -6.39 -8.72
C TYR A 92 3.24 -5.51 -9.32
N SER A 93 3.96 -6.02 -10.31
CA SER A 93 5.01 -5.26 -10.99
C SER A 93 4.47 -4.01 -11.67
N LYS A 94 3.31 -4.08 -12.29
CA LYS A 94 2.67 -2.91 -12.92
C LYS A 94 2.33 -1.84 -11.91
N VAL A 95 1.76 -2.22 -10.78
CA VAL A 95 1.41 -1.26 -9.71
C VAL A 95 2.67 -0.57 -9.20
N CYS A 96 3.69 -1.34 -8.89
CA CYS A 96 4.94 -0.80 -8.33
C CYS A 96 5.69 0.08 -9.33
N ASN A 97 5.75 -0.31 -10.58
CA ASN A 97 6.43 0.46 -11.63
C ASN A 97 5.69 1.76 -11.92
N THR A 98 4.37 1.71 -11.98
CA THR A 98 3.54 2.91 -12.18
C THR A 98 3.75 3.90 -11.04
N TRP A 99 3.80 3.40 -9.82
CA TRP A 99 4.07 4.24 -8.65
C TRP A 99 5.45 4.91 -8.73
N SER A 100 6.49 4.13 -9.04
CA SER A 100 7.84 4.65 -9.12
C SER A 100 7.99 5.72 -10.20
N GLU A 101 7.43 5.48 -11.37
CA GLU A 101 7.44 6.45 -12.47
C GLU A 101 6.63 7.69 -12.12
N GLY A 102 5.49 7.50 -11.48
CA GLY A 102 4.62 8.60 -11.06
C GLY A 102 5.28 9.51 -10.05
N ILE A 103 6.02 8.96 -9.11
CA ILE A 103 6.78 9.75 -8.12
C ILE A 103 7.76 10.69 -8.83
N PHE A 104 8.52 10.18 -9.79
CA PHE A 104 9.47 11.00 -10.54
C PHE A 104 8.77 12.11 -11.33
N LYS A 105 7.67 11.79 -11.98
CA LYS A 105 6.90 12.78 -12.73
C LYS A 105 6.37 13.89 -11.83
N VAL A 106 5.82 13.53 -10.70
CA VAL A 106 5.31 14.52 -9.74
C VAL A 106 6.45 15.37 -9.19
N PHE A 107 7.57 14.75 -8.87
CA PHE A 107 8.73 15.46 -8.33
C PHE A 107 9.22 16.54 -9.31
N ASP A 108 9.24 16.23 -10.60
CA ASP A 108 9.66 17.16 -11.63
C ASP A 108 8.73 18.36 -11.79
N THR A 109 7.50 18.28 -11.29
CA THR A 109 6.54 19.39 -11.33
C THR A 109 6.64 20.34 -10.15
N PHE A 110 7.49 20.04 -9.18
CA PHE A 110 7.61 20.90 -8.00
C PHE A 110 8.15 22.26 -8.38
N PRO A 111 7.63 23.34 -7.76
CA PRO A 111 8.14 24.68 -8.03
C PRO A 111 9.59 24.83 -7.58
N ARG A 112 10.35 25.59 -8.33
CA ARG A 112 11.74 25.87 -8.00
C ARG A 112 11.82 26.95 -6.93
N PHE A 113 12.85 26.86 -6.10
CA PHE A 113 13.13 27.91 -5.12
C PHE A 113 13.95 29.03 -5.75
N ASP A 114 13.80 30.23 -5.22
CA ASP A 114 14.50 31.40 -5.74
C ASP A 114 16.02 31.26 -5.72
N TRP A 115 16.53 30.52 -4.74
CA TRP A 115 17.98 30.33 -4.58
C TRP A 115 18.57 29.27 -5.52
N GLU A 116 17.76 28.58 -6.26
CA GLU A 116 18.23 27.51 -7.18
C GLU A 116 18.79 28.06 -8.50
N ASN A 117 18.73 29.34 -8.72
CA ASN A 117 19.19 29.97 -9.95
C ASN A 117 20.68 30.24 -9.96
#